data_9d1e44c93d65f85f5d6cf9786df52f93
#
_entry.id   9d1e44c93d65f85f5d6cf9786df52f93
#
_cell.length_a   1.000
_cell.length_b   1.000
_cell.length_c   1.000
_cell.angle_alpha   90.00
_cell.angle_beta   90.00
_cell.angle_gamma   90.00
#
_symmetry.space_group_name_H-M   'P 1'
#
loop_
_entity.id
_entity.type
_entity.pdbx_description
1 polymer ?
#
loop_
_entity_poly.entity_id
_entity_poly.type
_entity_poly.pdbx_seq_one_letter_code
_entity_poly.pdbx_strand_id
1 'polypeptide(L)'
;MNDSNLEEKQKRIQVLDVLRGFALLGILIINAMSILAVKGSTPAFTVEIPIADRVLQDLILFFIESKFFTLFSLLFGIGFAIQIQSAERQGTAFLPRISRRMAGLLVFGVLHILLFWDGDILVIYAITGTILILFRKTAFVRIKRWIISLLAVPGVLVLIILAYTLIARLSPSGSESFVKSDASLAKEFANTQATQTLLQNGFLQGIGERIHTYLELSPLLFSRIPTVLAMFLIGLYLGRSGFIRRLPDEIETLRKVRFWGLSIGFTLMALILLSTKLLPTTSALVSIIEDQYLAGPILCLGYAAALTLDLLKNPTRRIYRYFSIVGRMALTNYLSQSVVLTYISYGWGLGYALKLNGFQVIGIVFILYFLQIAVSNIWLKNFTYGPLEWVWRCITYWKALPIRINEKGSK
;
A
#
# COMPACT_ATOMS: atom_id res chain seq x y z
N MET A 1 -6.80 -20.05 -31.05
CA MET A 1 -6.73 -19.89 -29.57
C MET A 1 -8.11 -20.17 -29.07
N ASN A 2 -8.33 -21.25 -28.29
CA ASN A 2 -9.68 -21.69 -27.90
C ASN A 2 -10.39 -20.62 -27.03
N ASP A 3 -11.69 -20.43 -27.21
CA ASP A 3 -12.51 -19.44 -26.46
C ASP A 3 -12.40 -19.60 -24.95
N SER A 4 -12.27 -20.86 -24.46
CA SER A 4 -12.00 -21.18 -23.05
C SER A 4 -10.72 -20.50 -22.51
N ASN A 5 -9.65 -20.44 -23.28
CA ASN A 5 -8.38 -19.80 -22.89
C ASN A 5 -8.50 -18.26 -22.85
N LEU A 6 -9.40 -17.66 -23.64
CA LEU A 6 -9.66 -16.23 -23.63
C LEU A 6 -10.50 -15.83 -22.42
N GLU A 7 -11.52 -16.62 -22.06
CA GLU A 7 -12.33 -16.40 -20.87
C GLU A 7 -11.52 -16.54 -19.58
N GLU A 8 -10.68 -17.55 -19.47
CA GLU A 8 -9.78 -17.71 -18.31
C GLU A 8 -8.81 -16.56 -18.16
N LYS A 9 -8.26 -16.07 -19.29
CA LYS A 9 -7.38 -14.90 -19.28
C LYS A 9 -8.11 -13.64 -18.82
N GLN A 10 -9.36 -13.44 -19.26
CA GLN A 10 -10.18 -12.29 -18.86
C GLN A 10 -10.54 -12.38 -17.37
N LYS A 11 -11.00 -13.53 -16.87
CA LYS A 11 -11.30 -13.73 -15.44
C LYS A 11 -10.09 -13.46 -14.54
N ARG A 12 -8.91 -13.95 -14.92
CA ARG A 12 -7.67 -13.70 -14.18
C ARG A 12 -7.27 -12.24 -14.12
N ILE A 13 -7.38 -11.51 -15.22
CA ILE A 13 -7.08 -10.08 -15.26
C ILE A 13 -8.06 -9.33 -14.36
N GLN A 14 -9.35 -9.70 -14.39
CA GLN A 14 -10.38 -9.09 -13.57
C GLN A 14 -10.11 -9.26 -12.07
N VAL A 15 -9.68 -10.45 -11.60
CA VAL A 15 -9.32 -10.68 -10.19
C VAL A 15 -8.23 -9.70 -9.74
N LEU A 16 -7.16 -9.57 -10.53
CA LEU A 16 -6.04 -8.68 -10.17
C LEU A 16 -6.46 -7.21 -10.15
N ASP A 17 -7.29 -6.80 -11.10
CA ASP A 17 -7.77 -5.40 -11.16
C ASP A 17 -8.74 -5.09 -10.02
N VAL A 18 -9.63 -6.04 -9.64
CA VAL A 18 -10.50 -5.90 -8.47
C VAL A 18 -9.69 -5.76 -7.19
N LEU A 19 -8.68 -6.61 -6.99
CA LEU A 19 -7.81 -6.54 -5.82
C LEU A 19 -7.01 -5.22 -5.78
N ARG A 20 -6.56 -4.69 -6.93
CA ARG A 20 -5.88 -3.38 -6.99
C ARG A 20 -6.82 -2.24 -6.62
N GLY A 21 -8.05 -2.24 -7.14
CA GLY A 21 -9.03 -1.21 -6.80
C GLY A 21 -9.41 -1.24 -5.32
N PHE A 22 -9.61 -2.43 -4.77
CA PHE A 22 -9.82 -2.60 -3.34
C PHE A 22 -8.62 -2.10 -2.50
N ALA A 23 -7.40 -2.44 -2.92
CA ALA A 23 -6.19 -1.97 -2.25
C ALA A 23 -6.07 -0.44 -2.28
N LEU A 24 -6.42 0.20 -3.40
CA LEU A 24 -6.40 1.66 -3.53
C LEU A 24 -7.37 2.36 -2.58
N LEU A 25 -8.54 1.79 -2.29
CA LEU A 25 -9.45 2.36 -1.30
C LEU A 25 -8.83 2.38 0.09
N GLY A 26 -8.22 1.27 0.51
CA GLY A 26 -7.55 1.22 1.82
C GLY A 26 -6.33 2.14 1.90
N ILE A 27 -5.54 2.22 0.83
CA ILE A 27 -4.40 3.16 0.74
C ILE A 27 -4.90 4.61 0.81
N LEU A 28 -6.01 4.95 0.12
CA LEU A 28 -6.60 6.28 0.17
C LEU A 28 -7.01 6.67 1.59
N ILE A 29 -7.59 5.75 2.37
CA ILE A 29 -7.98 6.02 3.77
C ILE A 29 -6.75 6.39 4.59
N ILE A 30 -5.69 5.59 4.55
CA ILE A 30 -4.46 5.85 5.30
C ILE A 30 -3.80 7.17 4.88
N ASN A 31 -3.64 7.36 3.57
CA ASN A 31 -3.01 8.57 3.04
C ASN A 31 -3.84 9.83 3.37
N ALA A 32 -5.17 9.75 3.32
CA ALA A 32 -6.02 10.88 3.68
C ALA A 32 -5.89 11.24 5.17
N MET A 33 -5.86 10.24 6.07
CA MET A 33 -5.65 10.48 7.50
C MET A 33 -4.29 11.16 7.76
N SER A 34 -3.24 10.76 7.04
CA SER A 34 -1.89 11.33 7.15
C SER A 34 -1.79 12.72 6.51
N ILE A 35 -2.22 12.88 5.25
CA ILE A 35 -2.07 14.15 4.49
C ILE A 35 -2.94 15.27 5.08
N LEU A 36 -4.16 14.94 5.53
CA LEU A 36 -5.06 15.91 6.14
C LEU A 36 -4.73 16.16 7.62
N ALA A 37 -3.74 15.43 8.16
CA ALA A 37 -3.26 15.52 9.53
C ALA A 37 -4.44 15.67 10.51
N VAL A 38 -5.25 14.61 10.63
CA VAL A 38 -6.48 14.62 11.44
C VAL A 38 -6.17 15.10 12.84
N LYS A 39 -6.97 16.03 13.35
CA LYS A 39 -6.83 16.59 14.68
C LYS A 39 -6.72 15.47 15.73
N GLY A 40 -5.58 15.42 16.41
CA GLY A 40 -5.28 14.39 17.41
C GLY A 40 -4.68 13.08 16.88
N SER A 41 -4.39 12.92 15.59
CA SER A 41 -3.68 11.75 15.05
C SER A 41 -2.17 11.78 15.31
N THR A 42 -1.63 12.94 15.69
CA THR A 42 -0.23 13.08 16.09
C THR A 42 -0.11 13.08 17.62
N PRO A 43 0.84 12.31 18.21
CA PRO A 43 1.02 12.20 19.67
C PRO A 43 1.30 13.52 20.40
N ALA A 44 1.63 14.58 19.67
CA ALA A 44 2.03 15.86 20.24
C ALA A 44 0.89 16.82 20.61
N PHE A 45 -0.31 16.52 20.18
CA PHE A 45 -1.42 17.36 20.59
C PHE A 45 -1.99 16.82 21.91
N THR A 46 -1.75 17.55 23.01
CA THR A 46 -2.43 17.39 24.31
C THR A 46 -3.92 17.75 24.24
N VAL A 47 -4.49 17.80 23.03
CA VAL A 47 -5.91 18.01 22.83
C VAL A 47 -6.64 16.71 23.14
N GLU A 48 -7.61 16.75 24.02
CA GLU A 48 -8.53 15.62 24.22
C GLU A 48 -9.17 15.23 22.89
N ILE A 49 -8.77 14.07 22.37
CA ILE A 49 -9.34 13.51 21.16
C ILE A 49 -10.73 12.97 21.50
N PRO A 50 -11.79 13.38 20.81
CA PRO A 50 -13.12 12.81 21.01
C PRO A 50 -13.06 11.28 20.97
N ILE A 51 -13.79 10.62 21.85
CA ILE A 51 -13.83 9.14 21.93
C ILE A 51 -14.14 8.54 20.57
N ALA A 52 -15.05 9.16 19.81
CA ALA A 52 -15.42 8.72 18.47
C ALA A 52 -14.24 8.72 17.48
N ASP A 53 -13.39 9.75 17.50
CA ASP A 53 -12.21 9.81 16.62
C ASP A 53 -11.15 8.80 17.05
N ARG A 54 -11.00 8.55 18.35
CA ARG A 54 -10.10 7.51 18.88
C ARG A 54 -10.55 6.11 18.44
N VAL A 55 -11.84 5.81 18.55
CA VAL A 55 -12.40 4.54 18.10
C VAL A 55 -12.21 4.38 16.58
N LEU A 56 -12.40 5.44 15.81
CA LEU A 56 -12.16 5.42 14.36
C LEU A 56 -10.69 5.12 14.03
N GLN A 57 -9.74 5.73 14.74
CA GLN A 57 -8.30 5.45 14.57
C GLN A 57 -7.97 3.99 14.92
N ASP A 58 -8.51 3.47 16.02
CA ASP A 58 -8.35 2.06 16.41
C ASP A 58 -8.92 1.12 15.32
N LEU A 59 -10.07 1.45 14.72
CA LEU A 59 -10.65 0.68 13.62
C LEU A 59 -9.79 0.74 12.34
N ILE A 60 -9.25 1.91 12.01
CA ILE A 60 -8.34 2.07 10.86
C ILE A 60 -7.07 1.25 11.08
N LEU A 61 -6.45 1.32 12.26
CA LEU A 61 -5.30 0.50 12.62
C LEU A 61 -5.64 -0.98 12.51
N PHE A 62 -6.77 -1.41 13.06
CA PHE A 62 -7.18 -2.81 13.11
C PHE A 62 -7.46 -3.40 11.72
N PHE A 63 -8.20 -2.69 10.87
CA PHE A 63 -8.69 -3.24 9.60
C PHE A 63 -7.87 -2.80 8.37
N ILE A 64 -7.15 -1.68 8.42
CA ILE A 64 -6.66 -1.03 7.21
C ILE A 64 -5.15 -0.86 7.19
N GLU A 65 -4.53 -0.32 8.24
CA GLU A 65 -3.11 -0.01 8.24
C GLU A 65 -2.25 -1.25 7.95
N SER A 66 -1.17 -1.07 7.21
CA SER A 66 -0.24 -2.12 6.73
C SER A 66 -0.83 -3.20 5.81
N LYS A 67 -2.15 -3.45 5.80
CA LYS A 67 -2.79 -4.53 5.04
C LYS A 67 -2.86 -4.20 3.55
N PHE A 68 -3.06 -2.95 3.19
CA PHE A 68 -3.34 -2.55 1.81
C PHE A 68 -2.08 -2.25 0.99
N PHE A 69 -1.03 -1.67 1.57
CA PHE A 69 0.23 -1.57 0.86
C PHE A 69 0.88 -2.94 0.66
N THR A 70 0.72 -3.89 1.62
CA THR A 70 1.16 -5.27 1.46
C THR A 70 0.36 -6.01 0.40
N LEU A 71 -0.96 -5.76 0.29
CA LEU A 71 -1.78 -6.29 -0.80
C LEU A 71 -1.31 -5.76 -2.16
N PHE A 72 -1.04 -4.47 -2.25
CA PHE A 72 -0.53 -3.87 -3.48
C PHE A 72 0.86 -4.42 -3.84
N SER A 73 1.71 -4.66 -2.83
CA SER A 73 3.00 -5.33 -2.99
C SER A 73 2.85 -6.76 -3.54
N LEU A 74 1.94 -7.55 -2.99
CA LEU A 74 1.63 -8.89 -3.49
C LEU A 74 1.27 -8.87 -5.00
N LEU A 75 0.38 -7.95 -5.37
CA LEU A 75 -0.08 -7.78 -6.75
C LEU A 75 1.04 -7.31 -7.69
N PHE A 76 1.98 -6.50 -7.19
CA PHE A 76 3.16 -6.10 -7.95
C PHE A 76 4.05 -7.31 -8.26
N GLY A 77 4.30 -8.18 -7.28
CA GLY A 77 5.05 -9.42 -7.48
C GLY A 77 4.40 -10.38 -8.48
N ILE A 78 3.06 -10.53 -8.44
CA ILE A 78 2.30 -11.29 -9.45
C ILE A 78 2.47 -10.66 -10.84
N GLY A 79 2.34 -9.33 -10.93
CA GLY A 79 2.54 -8.59 -12.19
C GLY A 79 3.95 -8.75 -12.74
N PHE A 80 4.96 -8.82 -11.87
CA PHE A 80 6.34 -9.08 -12.25
C PHE A 80 6.51 -10.49 -12.85
N ALA A 81 5.93 -11.53 -12.23
CA ALA A 81 5.94 -12.88 -12.77
C ALA A 81 5.26 -12.97 -14.14
N ILE A 82 4.14 -12.28 -14.34
CA ILE A 82 3.44 -12.21 -15.64
C ILE A 82 4.35 -11.58 -16.70
N GLN A 83 5.13 -10.57 -16.35
CA GLN A 83 6.06 -9.92 -17.29
C GLN A 83 7.23 -10.82 -17.67
N ILE A 84 7.80 -11.61 -16.72
CA ILE A 84 8.81 -12.62 -17.04
C ILE A 84 8.26 -13.59 -18.08
N GLN A 85 7.11 -14.20 -17.79
CA GLN A 85 6.48 -15.17 -18.69
C GLN A 85 6.11 -14.57 -20.07
N SER A 86 5.70 -13.30 -20.10
CA SER A 86 5.41 -12.60 -21.35
C SER A 86 6.67 -12.37 -22.19
N ALA A 87 7.78 -11.99 -21.55
CA ALA A 87 9.05 -11.79 -22.23
C ALA A 87 9.62 -13.13 -22.79
N GLU A 88 9.54 -14.19 -22.02
CA GLU A 88 9.96 -15.54 -22.43
C GLU A 88 9.15 -16.04 -23.65
N ARG A 89 7.82 -15.89 -23.63
CA ARG A 89 6.96 -16.28 -24.76
C ARG A 89 7.20 -15.47 -26.04
N GLN A 90 7.58 -14.21 -25.89
CA GLN A 90 7.83 -13.30 -27.02
C GLN A 90 9.28 -13.35 -27.49
N GLY A 91 10.16 -14.11 -26.87
CA GLY A 91 11.59 -14.12 -27.15
C GLY A 91 12.28 -12.78 -26.94
N THR A 92 11.72 -11.88 -26.11
CA THR A 92 12.21 -10.52 -25.91
C THR A 92 13.05 -10.40 -24.66
N ALA A 93 14.04 -9.48 -24.67
CA ALA A 93 14.89 -9.23 -23.52
C ALA A 93 14.08 -8.68 -22.34
N PHE A 94 14.02 -9.44 -21.24
CA PHE A 94 13.31 -9.05 -20.01
C PHE A 94 14.00 -7.90 -19.27
N LEU A 95 15.34 -8.00 -19.09
CA LEU A 95 16.08 -7.07 -18.23
C LEU A 95 15.97 -5.59 -18.66
N PRO A 96 16.22 -5.21 -19.93
CA PRO A 96 16.09 -3.80 -20.30
C PRO A 96 14.68 -3.26 -20.10
N ARG A 97 13.66 -4.11 -20.32
CA ARG A 97 12.25 -3.73 -20.16
C ARG A 97 11.92 -3.48 -18.70
N ILE A 98 12.31 -4.38 -17.80
CA ILE A 98 12.00 -4.25 -16.38
C ILE A 98 12.82 -3.14 -15.72
N SER A 99 14.08 -2.94 -16.10
CA SER A 99 14.90 -1.83 -15.59
C SER A 99 14.30 -0.48 -15.94
N ARG A 100 13.87 -0.28 -17.19
CA ARG A 100 13.15 0.95 -17.61
C ARG A 100 11.84 1.12 -16.83
N ARG A 101 11.13 0.02 -16.56
CA ARG A 101 9.91 0.05 -15.76
C ARG A 101 10.18 0.51 -14.33
N MET A 102 11.25 0.02 -13.69
CA MET A 102 11.66 0.45 -12.34
C MET A 102 12.17 1.89 -12.33
N ALA A 103 12.96 2.28 -13.33
CA ALA A 103 13.41 3.66 -13.47
C ALA A 103 12.23 4.64 -13.65
N GLY A 104 11.26 4.30 -14.50
CA GLY A 104 10.04 5.10 -14.65
C GLY A 104 9.24 5.21 -13.34
N LEU A 105 9.14 4.12 -12.58
CA LEU A 105 8.46 4.13 -11.27
C LEU A 105 9.21 5.01 -10.26
N LEU A 106 10.54 4.95 -10.25
CA LEU A 106 11.39 5.81 -9.42
C LEU A 106 11.19 7.29 -9.76
N VAL A 107 11.15 7.63 -11.05
CA VAL A 107 10.88 9.01 -11.50
C VAL A 107 9.51 9.49 -11.01
N PHE A 108 8.46 8.66 -11.16
CA PHE A 108 7.14 9.01 -10.62
C PHE A 108 7.16 9.22 -9.10
N GLY A 109 7.84 8.34 -8.35
CA GLY A 109 7.94 8.47 -6.90
C GLY A 109 8.71 9.71 -6.47
N VAL A 110 9.85 10.00 -7.09
CA VAL A 110 10.62 11.22 -6.82
C VAL A 110 9.80 12.48 -7.12
N LEU A 111 9.14 12.54 -8.29
CA LEU A 111 8.27 13.67 -8.63
C LEU A 111 7.09 13.78 -7.66
N HIS A 112 6.53 12.66 -7.19
CA HIS A 112 5.46 12.66 -6.21
C HIS A 112 5.90 13.25 -4.86
N ILE A 113 7.09 12.87 -4.37
CA ILE A 113 7.68 13.45 -3.14
C ILE A 113 7.92 14.96 -3.32
N LEU A 114 8.56 15.36 -4.39
CA LEU A 114 8.93 16.75 -4.63
C LEU A 114 7.69 17.65 -4.75
N LEU A 115 6.68 17.19 -5.48
CA LEU A 115 5.56 18.04 -5.88
C LEU A 115 4.36 17.96 -4.92
N PHE A 116 4.13 16.80 -4.29
CA PHE A 116 2.88 16.57 -3.56
C PHE A 116 3.09 16.11 -2.12
N TRP A 117 3.67 14.92 -1.88
CA TRP A 117 3.65 14.33 -0.55
C TRP A 117 4.85 13.42 -0.29
N ASP A 118 5.46 13.60 0.89
CA ASP A 118 6.63 12.88 1.40
C ASP A 118 6.36 11.41 1.75
N GLY A 119 5.12 10.99 2.01
CA GLY A 119 4.75 9.59 2.33
C GLY A 119 4.69 8.64 1.13
N ASP A 120 5.57 8.80 0.12
CA ASP A 120 5.55 8.01 -1.11
C ASP A 120 5.99 6.55 -0.92
N ILE A 121 5.28 5.63 -1.57
CA ILE A 121 5.61 4.21 -1.62
C ILE A 121 6.26 3.78 -2.94
N LEU A 122 6.17 4.61 -4.01
CA LEU A 122 6.63 4.24 -5.34
C LEU A 122 8.16 4.13 -5.40
N VAL A 123 8.88 4.98 -4.65
CA VAL A 123 10.35 4.91 -4.52
C VAL A 123 10.75 3.57 -3.90
N ILE A 124 10.08 3.17 -2.81
CA ILE A 124 10.31 1.87 -2.15
C ILE A 124 10.02 0.72 -3.12
N TYR A 125 8.94 0.81 -3.89
CA TYR A 125 8.59 -0.21 -4.88
C TYR A 125 9.59 -0.26 -6.03
N ALA A 126 10.14 0.87 -6.47
CA ALA A 126 11.17 0.90 -7.50
C ALA A 126 12.48 0.23 -7.02
N ILE A 127 12.92 0.56 -5.82
CA ILE A 127 14.11 -0.02 -5.19
C ILE A 127 13.90 -1.52 -4.97
N THR A 128 12.82 -1.90 -4.29
CA THR A 128 12.51 -3.31 -3.98
C THR A 128 12.25 -4.12 -5.24
N GLY A 129 11.60 -3.53 -6.26
CA GLY A 129 11.40 -4.15 -7.57
C GLY A 129 12.70 -4.38 -8.33
N THR A 130 13.70 -3.51 -8.16
CA THR A 130 15.05 -3.72 -8.67
C THR A 130 15.74 -4.89 -7.97
N ILE A 131 15.61 -4.99 -6.65
CA ILE A 131 16.11 -6.14 -5.88
C ILE A 131 15.39 -7.44 -6.33
N LEU A 132 14.09 -7.39 -6.61
CA LEU A 132 13.31 -8.54 -7.08
C LEU A 132 13.84 -9.14 -8.38
N ILE A 133 14.52 -8.36 -9.22
CA ILE A 133 15.15 -8.84 -10.47
C ILE A 133 16.14 -9.99 -10.19
N LEU A 134 16.83 -9.94 -9.06
CA LEU A 134 17.79 -10.99 -8.66
C LEU A 134 17.12 -12.34 -8.46
N PHE A 135 15.84 -12.34 -8.08
CA PHE A 135 15.07 -13.55 -7.80
C PHE A 135 14.37 -14.17 -9.03
N ARG A 136 14.50 -13.57 -10.22
CA ARG A 136 13.79 -14.01 -11.42
C ARG A 136 14.03 -15.49 -11.80
N LYS A 137 15.23 -16.01 -11.55
CA LYS A 137 15.62 -17.42 -11.82
C LYS A 137 15.77 -18.26 -10.55
N THR A 138 15.46 -17.70 -9.38
CA THR A 138 15.65 -18.40 -8.09
C THR A 138 14.66 -19.58 -7.97
N ALA A 139 15.14 -20.73 -7.48
CA ALA A 139 14.32 -21.91 -7.25
C ALA A 139 13.25 -21.66 -6.18
N PHE A 140 12.07 -22.28 -6.31
CA PHE A 140 10.93 -22.10 -5.40
C PHE A 140 11.27 -22.34 -3.92
N VAL A 141 12.12 -23.33 -3.61
CA VAL A 141 12.54 -23.61 -2.23
C VAL A 141 13.32 -22.43 -1.64
N ARG A 142 14.22 -21.84 -2.42
CA ARG A 142 14.98 -20.65 -1.98
C ARG A 142 14.08 -19.42 -1.82
N ILE A 143 13.11 -19.24 -2.72
CA ILE A 143 12.12 -18.16 -2.59
C ILE A 143 11.36 -18.28 -1.27
N LYS A 144 10.88 -19.49 -0.92
CA LYS A 144 10.18 -19.73 0.36
C LYS A 144 11.06 -19.41 1.56
N ARG A 145 12.34 -19.80 1.56
CA ARG A 145 13.28 -19.46 2.65
C ARG A 145 13.45 -17.95 2.80
N TRP A 146 13.61 -17.23 1.69
CA TRP A 146 13.70 -15.77 1.71
C TRP A 146 12.43 -15.10 2.25
N ILE A 147 11.25 -15.57 1.83
CA ILE A 147 9.98 -15.06 2.37
C ILE A 147 9.92 -15.22 3.89
N ILE A 148 10.23 -16.41 4.38
CA ILE A 148 10.23 -16.72 5.82
C ILE A 148 11.25 -15.83 6.54
N SER A 149 12.49 -15.73 6.04
CA SER A 149 13.53 -14.92 6.70
C SER A 149 13.17 -13.44 6.72
N LEU A 150 12.62 -12.89 5.63
CA LEU A 150 12.28 -11.47 5.51
C LEU A 150 11.11 -11.06 6.43
N LEU A 151 10.24 -11.98 6.80
CA LEU A 151 9.14 -11.73 7.73
C LEU A 151 9.52 -12.14 9.17
N ALA A 152 10.13 -13.31 9.34
CA ALA A 152 10.43 -13.84 10.68
C ALA A 152 11.55 -13.09 11.39
N VAL A 153 12.64 -12.72 10.69
CA VAL A 153 13.77 -12.04 11.35
C VAL A 153 13.37 -10.68 11.91
N PRO A 154 12.76 -9.76 11.14
CA PRO A 154 12.26 -8.51 11.71
C PRO A 154 11.16 -8.73 12.75
N GLY A 155 10.26 -9.69 12.53
CA GLY A 155 9.20 -10.03 13.49
C GLY A 155 9.76 -10.49 14.84
N VAL A 156 10.78 -11.34 14.84
CA VAL A 156 11.46 -11.76 16.07
C VAL A 156 12.17 -10.59 16.75
N LEU A 157 12.86 -9.72 15.98
CA LEU A 157 13.48 -8.52 16.52
C LEU A 157 12.46 -7.61 17.22
N VAL A 158 11.30 -7.41 16.60
CA VAL A 158 10.19 -6.64 17.20
C VAL A 158 9.72 -7.27 18.49
N LEU A 159 9.53 -8.60 18.54
CA LEU A 159 9.15 -9.30 19.76
C LEU A 159 10.22 -9.20 20.86
N ILE A 160 11.50 -9.23 20.51
CA ILE A 160 12.61 -9.04 21.46
C ILE A 160 12.57 -7.62 22.02
N ILE A 161 12.39 -6.60 21.18
CA ILE A 161 12.29 -5.20 21.61
C ILE A 161 11.09 -5.03 22.53
N LEU A 162 9.94 -5.60 22.18
CA LEU A 162 8.74 -5.56 22.99
C LEU A 162 8.95 -6.23 24.37
N ALA A 163 9.56 -7.41 24.40
CA ALA A 163 9.89 -8.09 25.64
C ALA A 163 10.87 -7.28 26.50
N TYR A 164 11.91 -6.71 25.88
CA TYR A 164 12.87 -5.85 26.57
C TYR A 164 12.18 -4.61 27.16
N THR A 165 11.34 -3.92 26.37
CA THR A 165 10.59 -2.74 26.85
C THR A 165 9.66 -3.09 28.00
N LEU A 166 9.00 -4.25 27.95
CA LEU A 166 8.12 -4.73 29.01
C LEU A 166 8.91 -4.99 30.31
N ILE A 167 10.05 -5.71 30.22
CA ILE A 167 10.91 -6.01 31.36
C ILE A 167 11.50 -4.73 31.95
N ALA A 168 12.01 -3.83 31.13
CA ALA A 168 12.60 -2.57 31.57
C ALA A 168 11.59 -1.68 32.34
N ARG A 169 10.31 -1.75 32.01
CA ARG A 169 9.24 -1.02 32.71
C ARG A 169 8.90 -1.58 34.07
N LEU A 170 9.20 -2.84 34.33
CA LEU A 170 9.05 -3.42 35.64
C LEU A 170 10.10 -2.89 36.63
N SER A 171 11.14 -2.17 36.14
CA SER A 171 12.12 -1.49 36.99
C SER A 171 11.74 -0.01 37.20
N PRO A 172 11.88 0.52 38.44
CA PRO A 172 11.53 1.91 38.75
C PRO A 172 12.29 2.95 37.89
N SER A 173 13.58 2.70 37.64
CA SER A 173 14.44 3.59 36.82
C SER A 173 14.14 3.52 35.32
N GLY A 174 13.67 2.37 34.82
CA GLY A 174 13.29 2.20 33.44
C GLY A 174 12.03 2.96 33.08
N SER A 175 11.01 2.95 33.94
CA SER A 175 9.74 3.61 33.69
C SER A 175 9.89 5.12 33.44
N GLU A 176 10.71 5.82 34.23
CA GLU A 176 10.98 7.26 34.04
C GLU A 176 11.74 7.57 32.75
N SER A 177 12.71 6.71 32.40
CA SER A 177 13.53 6.85 31.19
C SER A 177 12.68 6.71 29.92
N PHE A 178 11.75 5.74 29.89
CA PHE A 178 10.84 5.54 28.75
C PHE A 178 9.82 6.68 28.61
N VAL A 179 9.25 7.18 29.71
CA VAL A 179 8.32 8.32 29.65
C VAL A 179 9.00 9.57 29.08
N LYS A 180 10.26 9.82 29.46
CA LYS A 180 11.05 10.93 28.89
C LYS A 180 11.38 10.73 27.41
N SER A 181 11.75 9.51 27.00
CA SER A 181 12.04 9.18 25.62
C SER A 181 10.79 9.28 24.72
N ASP A 182 9.65 8.75 25.18
CA ASP A 182 8.39 8.82 24.45
C ASP A 182 7.91 10.26 24.29
N ALA A 183 8.08 11.11 25.32
CA ALA A 183 7.74 12.52 25.26
C ALA A 183 8.66 13.29 24.31
N SER A 184 9.95 12.92 24.20
CA SER A 184 10.88 13.57 23.27
C SER A 184 10.60 13.14 21.81
N LEU A 185 10.36 11.85 21.58
CA LEU A 185 9.97 11.33 20.28
C LEU A 185 8.61 11.90 19.83
N ALA A 186 7.64 11.96 20.74
CA ALA A 186 6.36 12.60 20.47
C ALA A 186 6.52 14.07 20.07
N LYS A 187 7.42 14.84 20.72
CA LYS A 187 7.75 16.21 20.35
C LYS A 187 8.44 16.32 19.00
N GLU A 188 9.32 15.38 18.68
CA GLU A 188 10.06 15.35 17.42
C GLU A 188 9.13 15.01 16.24
N PHE A 189 8.24 14.04 16.39
CA PHE A 189 7.19 13.72 15.38
C PHE A 189 6.07 14.77 15.31
N ALA A 190 5.87 15.50 16.39
CA ALA A 190 4.95 16.62 16.44
C ALA A 190 5.58 17.90 15.96
N ASN A 191 6.67 17.86 15.24
CA ASN A 191 7.24 19.09 14.77
C ASN A 191 6.18 19.88 13.97
N THR A 192 5.34 20.52 14.77
CA THR A 192 4.24 21.40 14.41
C THR A 192 4.73 22.46 13.41
N GLN A 193 6.03 22.67 13.39
CA GLN A 193 6.71 23.63 12.53
C GLN A 193 6.68 23.18 11.06
N ALA A 194 6.97 21.91 10.76
CA ALA A 194 6.89 21.39 9.38
C ALA A 194 5.46 21.49 8.82
N THR A 195 4.47 21.05 9.60
CA THR A 195 3.06 21.17 9.19
C THR A 195 2.59 22.63 9.11
N GLN A 196 3.00 23.49 10.05
CA GLN A 196 2.70 24.93 9.99
C GLN A 196 3.38 25.59 8.79
N THR A 197 4.62 25.22 8.48
CA THR A 197 5.35 25.69 7.30
C THR A 197 4.65 25.29 6.01
N LEU A 198 4.17 24.05 5.89
CA LEU A 198 3.38 23.59 4.74
C LEU A 198 2.03 24.29 4.63
N LEU A 199 1.43 24.73 5.76
CA LEU A 199 0.20 25.52 5.78
C LEU A 199 0.38 26.95 5.35
N GLN A 200 1.56 27.54 5.59
CA GLN A 200 1.86 28.94 5.31
C GLN A 200 2.54 29.15 3.96
N ASN A 201 3.29 28.17 3.48
CA ASN A 201 4.11 28.28 2.29
C ASN A 201 3.31 28.05 1.00
N GLY A 202 3.73 28.74 -0.05
CA GLY A 202 3.29 28.46 -1.42
C GLY A 202 3.79 27.08 -1.91
N PHE A 203 3.25 26.64 -3.05
CA PHE A 203 3.53 25.33 -3.62
C PHE A 203 5.03 25.03 -3.80
N LEU A 204 5.78 25.97 -4.40
CA LEU A 204 7.22 25.81 -4.66
C LEU A 204 8.06 25.90 -3.37
N GLN A 205 7.68 26.78 -2.45
CA GLN A 205 8.37 26.92 -1.16
C GLN A 205 8.27 25.67 -0.30
N GLY A 206 7.17 24.92 -0.41
CA GLY A 206 6.99 23.65 0.28
C GLY A 206 7.86 22.48 -0.23
N ILE A 207 8.59 22.62 -1.35
CA ILE A 207 9.43 21.55 -1.89
C ILE A 207 10.56 21.20 -0.91
N GLY A 208 11.26 22.21 -0.38
CA GLY A 208 12.35 22.00 0.57
C GLY A 208 11.90 21.25 1.82
N GLU A 209 10.73 21.64 2.36
CA GLU A 209 10.12 21.02 3.53
C GLU A 209 9.76 19.54 3.27
N ARG A 210 9.15 19.23 2.14
CA ARG A 210 8.84 17.83 1.76
C ARG A 210 10.10 16.97 1.62
N ILE A 211 11.18 17.51 1.06
CA ILE A 211 12.46 16.79 0.98
C ILE A 211 13.01 16.54 2.38
N HIS A 212 13.03 17.55 3.23
CA HIS A 212 13.51 17.43 4.61
C HIS A 212 12.73 16.37 5.38
N THR A 213 11.41 16.47 5.39
CA THR A 213 10.51 15.50 6.06
C THR A 213 10.69 14.10 5.50
N TYR A 214 10.82 13.94 4.16
CA TYR A 214 11.08 12.63 3.56
C TYR A 214 12.42 12.03 4.04
N LEU A 215 13.46 12.84 4.13
CA LEU A 215 14.78 12.36 4.62
C LEU A 215 14.74 11.98 6.10
N GLU A 216 14.04 12.74 6.94
CA GLU A 216 13.82 12.41 8.35
C GLU A 216 13.01 11.11 8.52
N LEU A 217 11.95 10.93 7.73
CA LEU A 217 11.11 9.73 7.76
C LEU A 217 11.75 8.53 7.02
N SER A 218 12.82 8.74 6.27
CA SER A 218 13.40 7.70 5.41
C SER A 218 13.78 6.41 6.15
N PRO A 219 14.31 6.40 7.39
CA PRO A 219 14.60 5.16 8.10
C PRO A 219 13.33 4.33 8.34
N LEU A 220 12.22 4.99 8.73
CA LEU A 220 10.92 4.35 8.92
C LEU A 220 10.34 3.86 7.59
N LEU A 221 10.43 4.66 6.54
CA LEU A 221 9.94 4.28 5.22
C LEU A 221 10.72 3.08 4.66
N PHE A 222 12.04 3.08 4.77
CA PHE A 222 12.89 1.99 4.29
C PHE A 222 12.80 0.73 5.15
N SER A 223 12.37 0.82 6.41
CA SER A 223 12.04 -0.34 7.22
C SER A 223 10.95 -1.22 6.58
N ARG A 224 10.14 -0.69 5.65
CA ARG A 224 9.14 -1.45 4.90
C ARG A 224 9.74 -2.38 3.84
N ILE A 225 11.00 -2.19 3.43
CA ILE A 225 11.61 -2.97 2.34
C ILE A 225 11.55 -4.48 2.56
N PRO A 226 11.90 -5.04 3.74
CA PRO A 226 11.81 -6.48 3.96
C PRO A 226 10.39 -7.03 3.75
N THR A 227 9.37 -6.37 4.30
CA THR A 227 7.97 -6.75 4.14
C THR A 227 7.51 -6.64 2.68
N VAL A 228 7.82 -5.53 2.01
CA VAL A 228 7.49 -5.32 0.59
C VAL A 228 8.17 -6.38 -0.28
N LEU A 229 9.45 -6.69 -0.04
CA LEU A 229 10.16 -7.73 -0.77
C LEU A 229 9.58 -9.11 -0.50
N ALA A 230 9.22 -9.44 0.73
CA ALA A 230 8.55 -10.69 1.07
C ALA A 230 7.24 -10.84 0.30
N MET A 231 6.40 -9.79 0.28
CA MET A 231 5.13 -9.79 -0.46
C MET A 231 5.34 -9.85 -1.98
N PHE A 232 6.37 -9.17 -2.52
CA PHE A 232 6.78 -9.31 -3.93
C PHE A 232 7.19 -10.74 -4.25
N LEU A 233 7.95 -11.40 -3.36
CA LEU A 233 8.38 -12.80 -3.53
C LEU A 233 7.21 -13.78 -3.43
N ILE A 234 6.23 -13.55 -2.54
CA ILE A 234 4.99 -14.33 -2.51
C ILE A 234 4.26 -14.17 -3.85
N GLY A 235 4.11 -12.94 -4.33
CA GLY A 235 3.49 -12.66 -5.63
C GLY A 235 4.24 -13.30 -6.79
N LEU A 236 5.57 -13.24 -6.81
CA LEU A 236 6.42 -13.91 -7.79
C LEU A 236 6.24 -15.42 -7.75
N TYR A 237 6.20 -16.01 -6.55
CA TYR A 237 5.95 -17.44 -6.36
C TYR A 237 4.58 -17.85 -6.92
N LEU A 238 3.50 -17.16 -6.54
CA LEU A 238 2.14 -17.44 -7.01
C LEU A 238 2.02 -17.30 -8.54
N GLY A 239 2.65 -16.27 -9.11
CA GLY A 239 2.64 -16.07 -10.55
C GLY A 239 3.42 -17.15 -11.32
N ARG A 240 4.61 -17.54 -10.84
CA ARG A 240 5.46 -18.55 -11.49
C ARG A 240 4.94 -19.97 -11.31
N SER A 241 4.32 -20.30 -10.17
CA SER A 241 3.73 -21.63 -9.91
C SER A 241 2.48 -21.94 -10.75
N GLY A 242 1.93 -20.94 -11.43
CA GLY A 242 0.69 -21.07 -12.18
C GLY A 242 -0.57 -21.00 -11.30
N PHE A 243 -0.45 -20.76 -9.99
CA PHE A 243 -1.58 -20.65 -9.06
C PHE A 243 -2.66 -19.68 -9.56
N ILE A 244 -2.23 -18.49 -10.03
CA ILE A 244 -3.15 -17.47 -10.54
C ILE A 244 -3.93 -17.92 -11.78
N ARG A 245 -3.41 -18.87 -12.55
CA ARG A 245 -4.11 -19.40 -13.72
C ARG A 245 -5.15 -20.43 -13.33
N ARG A 246 -4.90 -21.18 -12.25
CA ARG A 246 -5.75 -22.27 -11.76
C ARG A 246 -6.60 -21.84 -10.56
N LEU A 247 -6.91 -20.55 -10.42
CA LEU A 247 -7.72 -20.03 -9.30
C LEU A 247 -9.05 -20.79 -9.09
N PRO A 248 -9.80 -21.18 -10.15
CA PRO A 248 -11.01 -21.97 -9.98
C PRO A 248 -10.76 -23.35 -9.35
N ASP A 249 -9.59 -23.96 -9.58
CA ASP A 249 -9.21 -25.27 -9.04
C ASP A 249 -8.64 -25.17 -7.62
N GLU A 250 -8.24 -23.97 -7.20
CA GLU A 250 -7.56 -23.69 -5.93
C GLU A 250 -8.52 -23.18 -4.83
N ILE A 251 -9.82 -23.43 -4.98
CA ILE A 251 -10.86 -22.92 -4.04
C ILE A 251 -10.60 -23.40 -2.61
N GLU A 252 -10.18 -24.67 -2.44
CA GLU A 252 -9.91 -25.23 -1.12
C GLU A 252 -8.69 -24.56 -0.47
N THR A 253 -7.63 -24.34 -1.24
CA THR A 253 -6.44 -23.58 -0.80
C THR A 253 -6.83 -22.16 -0.39
N LEU A 254 -7.64 -21.47 -1.21
CA LEU A 254 -8.12 -20.13 -0.89
C LEU A 254 -8.99 -20.08 0.38
N ARG A 255 -9.84 -21.12 0.62
CA ARG A 255 -10.63 -21.24 1.87
C ARG A 255 -9.73 -21.37 3.09
N LYS A 256 -8.69 -22.18 3.02
CA LYS A 256 -7.70 -22.35 4.10
C LYS A 256 -6.94 -21.05 4.35
N VAL A 257 -6.45 -20.40 3.29
CA VAL A 257 -5.74 -19.10 3.40
C VAL A 257 -6.66 -18.01 3.99
N ARG A 258 -7.92 -17.95 3.57
CA ARG A 258 -8.90 -17.04 4.16
C ARG A 258 -9.10 -17.32 5.64
N PHE A 259 -9.40 -18.57 6.01
CA PHE A 259 -9.70 -18.94 7.40
C PHE A 259 -8.51 -18.65 8.31
N TRP A 260 -7.34 -19.20 8.01
CA TRP A 260 -6.16 -19.01 8.84
C TRP A 260 -5.60 -17.58 8.77
N GLY A 261 -5.62 -16.96 7.60
CA GLY A 261 -5.17 -15.59 7.42
C GLY A 261 -6.00 -14.58 8.22
N LEU A 262 -7.32 -14.71 8.20
CA LEU A 262 -8.20 -13.84 8.98
C LEU A 262 -8.13 -14.17 10.48
N SER A 263 -8.20 -15.46 10.87
CA SER A 263 -8.20 -15.84 12.29
C SER A 263 -6.88 -15.46 12.98
N ILE A 264 -5.74 -15.87 12.44
CA ILE A 264 -4.43 -15.54 13.02
C ILE A 264 -4.18 -14.03 12.93
N GLY A 265 -4.46 -13.43 11.79
CA GLY A 265 -4.20 -12.01 11.58
C GLY A 265 -5.04 -11.11 12.49
N PHE A 266 -6.34 -11.37 12.67
CA PHE A 266 -7.17 -10.60 13.61
C PHE A 266 -6.79 -10.85 15.06
N THR A 267 -6.39 -12.07 15.43
CA THR A 267 -5.88 -12.37 16.79
C THR A 267 -4.62 -11.57 17.08
N LEU A 268 -3.64 -11.57 16.14
CA LEU A 268 -2.43 -10.76 16.30
C LEU A 268 -2.75 -9.27 16.39
N MET A 269 -3.67 -8.78 15.54
CA MET A 269 -4.07 -7.38 15.57
C MET A 269 -4.77 -6.99 16.87
N ALA A 270 -5.60 -7.87 17.43
CA ALA A 270 -6.22 -7.67 18.73
C ALA A 270 -5.16 -7.61 19.85
N LEU A 271 -4.14 -8.47 19.79
CA LEU A 271 -3.02 -8.45 20.75
C LEU A 271 -2.21 -7.16 20.63
N ILE A 272 -1.91 -6.70 19.41
CA ILE A 272 -1.23 -5.41 19.16
C ILE A 272 -2.06 -4.25 19.74
N LEU A 273 -3.36 -4.21 19.45
CA LEU A 273 -4.24 -3.16 19.97
C LEU A 273 -4.36 -3.21 21.49
N LEU A 274 -4.40 -4.40 22.08
CA LEU A 274 -4.41 -4.57 23.53
C LEU A 274 -3.09 -4.11 24.14
N SER A 275 -1.94 -4.41 23.52
CA SER A 275 -0.63 -3.96 23.99
C SER A 275 -0.53 -2.43 24.04
N THR A 276 -1.07 -1.72 23.05
CA THR A 276 -1.10 -0.25 23.06
C THR A 276 -1.97 0.35 24.15
N LYS A 277 -3.02 -0.37 24.59
CA LYS A 277 -3.91 0.08 25.67
C LYS A 277 -3.34 -0.23 27.06
N LEU A 278 -2.70 -1.38 27.22
CA LEU A 278 -2.09 -1.81 28.50
C LEU A 278 -0.73 -1.16 28.74
N LEU A 279 -0.03 -0.80 27.66
CA LEU A 279 1.31 -0.22 27.70
C LEU A 279 1.30 1.13 26.96
N PRO A 280 0.61 2.16 27.49
CA PRO A 280 0.36 3.42 26.76
C PRO A 280 1.62 4.19 26.36
N THR A 281 2.78 3.77 26.86
CA THR A 281 4.08 4.33 26.53
C THR A 281 4.84 3.53 25.45
N THR A 282 4.26 2.43 24.87
CA THR A 282 4.82 1.88 23.64
C THR A 282 4.56 2.89 22.54
N SER A 283 5.66 3.41 21.94
CA SER A 283 5.56 4.45 20.93
C SER A 283 4.65 3.98 19.79
N ALA A 284 3.91 4.90 19.18
CA ALA A 284 3.11 4.62 17.99
C ALA A 284 3.92 3.93 16.88
N LEU A 285 5.24 4.19 16.84
CA LEU A 285 6.19 3.53 15.95
C LEU A 285 6.28 2.02 16.17
N VAL A 286 6.31 1.57 17.44
CA VAL A 286 6.37 0.13 17.76
C VAL A 286 5.12 -0.57 17.23
N SER A 287 3.94 0.00 17.44
CA SER A 287 2.68 -0.58 16.94
C SER A 287 2.62 -0.64 15.41
N ILE A 288 3.13 0.38 14.71
CA ILE A 288 3.23 0.39 13.25
C ILE A 288 4.19 -0.71 12.77
N ILE A 289 5.33 -0.89 13.44
CA ILE A 289 6.31 -1.91 13.09
C ILE A 289 5.77 -3.32 13.39
N GLU A 290 5.07 -3.51 14.53
CA GLU A 290 4.40 -4.78 14.88
C GLU A 290 3.36 -5.18 13.83
N ASP A 291 2.47 -4.26 13.44
CA ASP A 291 1.48 -4.51 12.40
C ASP A 291 2.15 -4.82 11.06
N GLN A 292 3.18 -4.06 10.68
CA GLN A 292 3.89 -4.22 9.41
C GLN A 292 4.52 -5.60 9.24
N TYR A 293 5.08 -6.20 10.30
CA TYR A 293 5.81 -7.47 10.20
C TYR A 293 5.02 -8.68 10.69
N LEU A 294 4.05 -8.49 11.56
CA LEU A 294 3.29 -9.58 12.17
C LEU A 294 1.90 -9.73 11.57
N ALA A 295 1.02 -8.75 11.74
CA ALA A 295 -0.38 -8.88 11.38
C ALA A 295 -0.68 -8.52 9.91
N GLY A 296 -0.09 -7.45 9.38
CA GLY A 296 -0.40 -6.91 8.05
C GLY A 296 -0.25 -7.90 6.92
N PRO A 297 0.91 -8.58 6.74
CA PRO A 297 1.11 -9.58 5.69
C PRO A 297 0.12 -10.76 5.76
N ILE A 298 -0.20 -11.23 6.97
CA ILE A 298 -1.11 -12.34 7.20
C ILE A 298 -2.54 -11.95 6.85
N LEU A 299 -3.01 -10.80 7.36
CA LEU A 299 -4.34 -10.27 7.03
C LEU A 299 -4.48 -9.93 5.56
N CYS A 300 -3.45 -9.39 4.93
CA CYS A 300 -3.41 -9.14 3.50
C CYS A 300 -3.74 -10.41 2.69
N LEU A 301 -3.12 -11.54 3.00
CA LEU A 301 -3.40 -12.82 2.34
C LEU A 301 -4.83 -13.29 2.61
N GLY A 302 -5.32 -13.12 3.84
CA GLY A 302 -6.71 -13.40 4.22
C GLY A 302 -7.71 -12.57 3.42
N TYR A 303 -7.48 -11.26 3.28
CA TYR A 303 -8.32 -10.35 2.49
C TYR A 303 -8.28 -10.69 0.99
N ALA A 304 -7.10 -10.93 0.44
CA ALA A 304 -6.95 -11.33 -0.96
C ALA A 304 -7.72 -12.63 -1.26
N ALA A 305 -7.60 -13.63 -0.38
CA ALA A 305 -8.32 -14.90 -0.53
C ALA A 305 -9.84 -14.71 -0.36
N ALA A 306 -10.29 -13.93 0.62
CA ALA A 306 -11.71 -13.68 0.86
C ALA A 306 -12.37 -12.99 -0.34
N LEU A 307 -11.74 -11.91 -0.84
CA LEU A 307 -12.27 -11.17 -1.98
C LEU A 307 -12.24 -12.00 -3.28
N THR A 308 -11.17 -12.79 -3.48
CA THR A 308 -11.06 -13.70 -4.63
C THR A 308 -12.15 -14.77 -4.61
N LEU A 309 -12.40 -15.42 -3.46
CA LEU A 309 -13.45 -16.42 -3.30
C LEU A 309 -14.85 -15.86 -3.57
N ASP A 310 -15.15 -14.65 -3.04
CA ASP A 310 -16.46 -14.05 -3.28
C ASP A 310 -16.61 -13.61 -4.73
N LEU A 311 -15.55 -13.08 -5.37
CA LEU A 311 -15.56 -12.75 -6.80
C LEU A 311 -15.79 -13.99 -7.68
N LEU A 312 -15.12 -15.11 -7.37
CA LEU A 312 -15.30 -16.37 -8.12
C LEU A 312 -16.73 -16.91 -7.98
N LYS A 313 -17.34 -16.75 -6.79
CA LYS A 313 -18.72 -17.17 -6.53
C LYS A 313 -19.76 -16.23 -7.15
N ASN A 314 -19.48 -14.94 -7.16
CA ASN A 314 -20.43 -13.89 -7.53
C ASN A 314 -19.82 -12.89 -8.54
N PRO A 315 -19.41 -13.31 -9.74
CA PRO A 315 -18.64 -12.48 -10.67
C PRO A 315 -19.40 -11.26 -11.21
N THR A 316 -20.74 -11.30 -11.15
CA THR A 316 -21.63 -10.25 -11.69
C THR A 316 -21.94 -9.12 -10.71
N ARG A 317 -21.48 -9.19 -9.46
CA ARG A 317 -21.70 -8.11 -8.49
C ARG A 317 -21.12 -6.79 -8.98
N ARG A 318 -21.92 -5.74 -8.97
CA ARG A 318 -21.54 -4.39 -9.44
C ARG A 318 -20.31 -3.82 -8.74
N ILE A 319 -20.12 -4.16 -7.46
CA ILE A 319 -18.97 -3.68 -6.68
C ILE A 319 -17.64 -4.09 -7.30
N TYR A 320 -17.52 -5.30 -7.85
CA TYR A 320 -16.31 -5.79 -8.50
C TYR A 320 -15.99 -5.05 -9.79
N ARG A 321 -17.04 -4.65 -10.53
CA ARG A 321 -16.88 -3.79 -11.70
C ARG A 321 -16.27 -2.43 -11.30
N TYR A 322 -16.74 -1.83 -10.22
CA TYR A 322 -16.23 -0.53 -9.74
C TYR A 322 -14.77 -0.65 -9.27
N PHE A 323 -14.44 -1.64 -8.46
CA PHE A 323 -13.04 -1.89 -8.08
C PHE A 323 -12.16 -2.17 -9.29
N SER A 324 -12.60 -2.98 -10.25
CA SER A 324 -11.82 -3.30 -11.45
C SER A 324 -11.53 -2.04 -12.30
N ILE A 325 -12.50 -1.14 -12.47
CA ILE A 325 -12.33 0.11 -13.21
C ILE A 325 -11.25 0.98 -12.56
N VAL A 326 -11.33 1.20 -11.24
CA VAL A 326 -10.32 1.97 -10.50
C VAL A 326 -8.96 1.27 -10.53
N GLY A 327 -8.92 -0.05 -10.37
CA GLY A 327 -7.69 -0.84 -10.36
C GLY A 327 -6.96 -0.89 -11.70
N ARG A 328 -7.66 -0.73 -12.83
CA ARG A 328 -7.04 -0.59 -14.16
C ARG A 328 -6.27 0.72 -14.33
N MET A 329 -6.63 1.75 -13.57
CA MET A 329 -5.99 3.07 -13.56
C MET A 329 -5.28 3.33 -12.22
N ALA A 330 -4.66 2.29 -11.64
CA ALA A 330 -4.15 2.32 -10.26
C ALA A 330 -3.10 3.41 -10.00
N LEU A 331 -2.14 3.62 -10.92
CA LEU A 331 -1.11 4.65 -10.77
C LEU A 331 -1.70 6.05 -10.93
N THR A 332 -2.55 6.25 -11.94
CA THR A 332 -3.24 7.52 -12.15
C THR A 332 -4.12 7.87 -10.94
N ASN A 333 -4.91 6.91 -10.45
CA ASN A 333 -5.77 7.15 -9.30
C ASN A 333 -4.98 7.40 -8.02
N TYR A 334 -3.89 6.65 -7.77
CA TYR A 334 -3.01 6.87 -6.60
C TYR A 334 -2.41 8.28 -6.59
N LEU A 335 -1.81 8.71 -7.68
CA LEU A 335 -1.19 10.04 -7.76
C LEU A 335 -2.24 11.16 -7.72
N SER A 336 -3.39 10.99 -8.37
CA SER A 336 -4.48 11.97 -8.30
C SER A 336 -5.07 12.10 -6.90
N GLN A 337 -5.11 11.02 -6.10
CA GLN A 337 -5.49 11.07 -4.68
C GLN A 337 -4.60 12.05 -3.91
N SER A 338 -3.29 11.90 -4.03
CA SER A 338 -2.34 12.78 -3.34
C SER A 338 -2.46 14.24 -3.79
N VAL A 339 -2.64 14.47 -5.10
CA VAL A 339 -2.86 15.84 -5.63
C VAL A 339 -4.07 16.49 -5.00
N VAL A 340 -5.21 15.80 -4.96
CA VAL A 340 -6.46 16.33 -4.39
C VAL A 340 -6.35 16.52 -2.89
N LEU A 341 -5.81 15.53 -2.18
CA LEU A 341 -5.68 15.59 -0.72
C LEU A 341 -4.73 16.70 -0.27
N THR A 342 -3.58 16.88 -0.95
CA THR A 342 -2.65 17.97 -0.63
C THR A 342 -3.20 19.33 -0.99
N TYR A 343 -4.00 19.44 -2.07
CA TYR A 343 -4.73 20.66 -2.37
C TYR A 343 -5.74 21.04 -1.27
N ILE A 344 -6.44 20.03 -0.72
CA ILE A 344 -7.36 20.28 0.41
C ILE A 344 -6.58 20.64 1.67
N SER A 345 -5.44 19.99 1.92
CA SER A 345 -4.66 20.10 3.15
C SER A 345 -3.83 21.38 3.23
N TYR A 346 -2.99 21.64 2.23
CA TYR A 346 -1.90 22.62 2.31
C TYR A 346 -2.35 24.05 2.02
N GLY A 347 -1.53 25.03 2.46
CA GLY A 347 -1.83 26.45 2.36
C GLY A 347 -1.89 27.00 0.93
N TRP A 348 -1.22 26.35 -0.02
CA TRP A 348 -1.35 26.70 -1.44
C TRP A 348 -2.69 26.29 -2.07
N GLY A 349 -3.50 25.51 -1.35
CA GLY A 349 -4.86 25.10 -1.73
C GLY A 349 -5.88 25.65 -0.73
N LEU A 350 -6.64 24.73 -0.10
CA LEU A 350 -7.74 25.10 0.80
C LEU A 350 -7.32 25.27 2.28
N GLY A 351 -6.14 24.78 2.68
CA GLY A 351 -5.59 24.95 4.02
C GLY A 351 -6.40 24.27 5.14
N TYR A 352 -6.95 23.08 4.90
CA TYR A 352 -7.76 22.34 5.88
C TYR A 352 -6.95 21.39 6.79
N ALA A 353 -5.62 21.30 6.64
CA ALA A 353 -4.82 20.47 7.56
C ALA A 353 -5.09 20.84 9.03
N LEU A 354 -5.15 19.81 9.89
CA LEU A 354 -5.43 19.91 11.32
C LEU A 354 -6.82 20.52 11.69
N LYS A 355 -7.68 20.82 10.72
CA LYS A 355 -9.00 21.39 10.96
C LYS A 355 -10.13 20.37 10.91
N LEU A 356 -9.88 19.23 10.24
CA LEU A 356 -10.87 18.18 10.02
C LEU A 356 -10.81 17.11 11.13
N ASN A 357 -11.95 16.55 11.49
CA ASN A 357 -12.03 15.35 12.30
C ASN A 357 -11.98 14.08 11.43
N GLY A 358 -11.77 12.91 12.04
CA GLY A 358 -11.63 11.64 11.31
C GLY A 358 -12.82 11.29 10.43
N PHE A 359 -14.04 11.54 10.89
CA PHE A 359 -15.26 11.25 10.12
C PHE A 359 -15.41 12.14 8.89
N GLN A 360 -15.02 13.41 8.98
CA GLN A 360 -14.99 14.33 7.83
C GLN A 360 -13.97 13.85 6.78
N VAL A 361 -12.81 13.39 7.24
CA VAL A 361 -11.79 12.81 6.34
C VAL A 361 -12.31 11.55 5.67
N ILE A 362 -12.98 10.66 6.39
CA ILE A 362 -13.62 9.47 5.79
C ILE A 362 -14.69 9.87 4.76
N GLY A 363 -15.48 10.91 5.03
CA GLY A 363 -16.42 11.48 4.05
C GLY A 363 -15.72 11.93 2.77
N ILE A 364 -14.61 12.68 2.89
CA ILE A 364 -13.79 13.11 1.74
C ILE A 364 -13.25 11.90 0.96
N VAL A 365 -12.76 10.86 1.65
CA VAL A 365 -12.27 9.62 1.05
C VAL A 365 -13.34 8.98 0.16
N PHE A 366 -14.56 8.80 0.67
CA PHE A 366 -15.62 8.18 -0.11
C PHE A 366 -16.05 9.06 -1.31
N ILE A 367 -16.17 10.36 -1.12
CA ILE A 367 -16.46 11.29 -2.23
C ILE A 367 -15.38 11.18 -3.31
N LEU A 368 -14.11 11.24 -2.92
CA LEU A 368 -12.99 11.14 -3.86
C LEU A 368 -12.96 9.78 -4.58
N TYR A 369 -13.19 8.69 -3.85
CA TYR A 369 -13.21 7.37 -4.46
C TYR A 369 -14.38 7.19 -5.45
N PHE A 370 -15.59 7.70 -5.14
CA PHE A 370 -16.72 7.71 -6.06
C PHE A 370 -16.44 8.55 -7.31
N LEU A 371 -15.82 9.72 -7.15
CA LEU A 371 -15.37 10.52 -8.28
C LEU A 371 -14.37 9.77 -9.16
N GLN A 372 -13.43 9.06 -8.55
CA GLN A 372 -12.47 8.22 -9.29
C GLN A 372 -13.15 7.08 -10.05
N ILE A 373 -14.18 6.44 -9.49
CA ILE A 373 -14.99 5.45 -10.21
C ILE A 373 -15.65 6.10 -11.44
N ALA A 374 -16.26 7.26 -11.29
CA ALA A 374 -16.92 7.96 -12.38
C ALA A 374 -15.95 8.37 -13.49
N VAL A 375 -14.84 9.06 -13.12
CA VAL A 375 -13.81 9.51 -14.06
C VAL A 375 -13.14 8.34 -14.76
N SER A 376 -12.75 7.31 -14.01
CA SER A 376 -12.11 6.11 -14.61
C SER A 376 -13.07 5.37 -15.54
N ASN A 377 -14.37 5.30 -15.21
CA ASN A 377 -15.36 4.67 -16.09
C ASN A 377 -15.56 5.45 -17.39
N ILE A 378 -15.61 6.78 -17.34
CA ILE A 378 -15.69 7.64 -18.54
C ILE A 378 -14.42 7.51 -19.38
N TRP A 379 -13.25 7.59 -18.75
CA TRP A 379 -11.96 7.50 -19.43
C TRP A 379 -11.78 6.17 -20.17
N LEU A 380 -12.04 5.06 -19.50
CA LEU A 380 -11.83 3.70 -20.04
C LEU A 380 -12.84 3.30 -21.11
N LYS A 381 -13.85 4.13 -21.43
CA LYS A 381 -14.70 3.94 -22.62
C LYS A 381 -13.94 4.26 -23.91
N ASN A 382 -13.02 5.22 -23.86
CA ASN A 382 -12.32 5.73 -25.04
C ASN A 382 -10.84 5.34 -25.08
N PHE A 383 -10.26 4.98 -23.91
CA PHE A 383 -8.83 4.75 -23.75
C PHE A 383 -8.54 3.39 -23.11
N THR A 384 -7.50 2.73 -23.60
CA THR A 384 -7.10 1.39 -23.14
C THR A 384 -6.44 1.41 -21.74
N TYR A 385 -5.71 2.47 -21.44
CA TYR A 385 -4.92 2.66 -20.23
C TYR A 385 -5.26 4.00 -19.59
N GLY A 386 -5.04 4.11 -18.25
CA GLY A 386 -5.00 5.42 -17.60
C GLY A 386 -3.82 6.27 -18.13
N PRO A 387 -3.88 7.61 -17.98
CA PRO A 387 -2.84 8.51 -18.51
C PRO A 387 -1.43 8.14 -18.02
N LEU A 388 -1.24 7.96 -16.73
CA LEU A 388 0.09 7.67 -16.16
C LEU A 388 0.52 6.22 -16.40
N GLU A 389 -0.43 5.27 -16.45
CA GLU A 389 -0.15 3.91 -16.90
C GLU A 389 0.35 3.88 -18.33
N TRP A 390 -0.22 4.71 -19.21
CA TRP A 390 0.22 4.83 -20.58
C TRP A 390 1.64 5.38 -20.67
N VAL A 391 1.94 6.50 -19.98
CA VAL A 391 3.31 7.07 -19.93
C VAL A 391 4.29 6.01 -19.42
N TRP A 392 3.97 5.35 -18.31
CA TRP A 392 4.83 4.30 -17.73
C TRP A 392 5.06 3.13 -18.70
N ARG A 393 4.05 2.75 -19.46
CA ARG A 393 4.18 1.73 -20.50
C ARG A 393 5.06 2.22 -21.66
N CYS A 394 4.90 3.44 -22.14
CA CYS A 394 5.75 4.01 -23.19
C CYS A 394 7.23 4.00 -22.76
N ILE A 395 7.54 4.40 -21.53
CA ILE A 395 8.90 4.31 -20.93
C ILE A 395 9.35 2.84 -20.90
N THR A 396 8.51 1.92 -20.41
CA THR A 396 8.85 0.50 -20.27
C THR A 396 9.20 -0.14 -21.61
N TYR A 397 8.40 0.11 -22.64
CA TYR A 397 8.57 -0.50 -23.97
C TYR A 397 9.45 0.33 -24.91
N TRP A 398 9.82 1.54 -24.49
CA TRP A 398 10.59 2.51 -25.29
C TRP A 398 9.95 2.79 -26.66
N LYS A 399 8.63 2.90 -26.64
CA LYS A 399 7.81 3.09 -27.84
C LYS A 399 6.51 3.82 -27.47
N ALA A 400 6.10 4.78 -28.28
CA ALA A 400 4.77 5.38 -28.16
C ALA A 400 3.71 4.32 -28.50
N LEU A 401 2.90 3.96 -27.50
CA LEU A 401 1.82 2.99 -27.65
C LEU A 401 0.51 3.71 -28.00
N PRO A 402 -0.39 3.12 -28.80
CA PRO A 402 -1.69 3.70 -29.01
C PRO A 402 -2.47 3.71 -27.68
N ILE A 403 -3.02 4.87 -27.32
CA ILE A 403 -3.80 5.04 -26.10
C ILE A 403 -5.31 4.86 -26.35
N ARG A 404 -5.80 5.28 -27.53
CA ARG A 404 -7.22 5.16 -27.91
C ARG A 404 -7.57 3.71 -28.25
N ILE A 405 -8.79 3.34 -27.92
CA ILE A 405 -9.36 2.05 -28.36
C ILE A 405 -9.65 2.17 -29.85
N ASN A 406 -8.96 1.39 -30.68
CA ASN A 406 -9.28 1.33 -32.10
C ASN A 406 -10.61 0.58 -32.29
N GLU A 407 -11.61 1.22 -32.87
CA GLU A 407 -12.91 0.61 -33.19
C GLU A 407 -12.82 -0.51 -34.26
N LYS A 408 -11.65 -0.71 -34.89
CA LYS A 408 -11.43 -1.72 -35.92
C LYS A 408 -11.20 -3.16 -35.42
N GLY A 409 -11.41 -3.47 -34.16
CA GLY A 409 -11.19 -4.78 -33.55
C GLY A 409 -12.44 -5.55 -33.10
N SER A 410 -13.64 -5.04 -33.35
CA SER A 410 -14.91 -5.73 -33.07
C SER A 410 -15.63 -6.10 -34.39
N LYS A 411 -15.04 -7.01 -35.15
CA LYS A 411 -15.76 -7.84 -36.13
C LYS A 411 -15.35 -9.28 -35.94
#